data_4c4d407b9b64a943a6d7a75e0b440ec8
#
_entry.id   4c4d407b9b64a943a6d7a75e0b440ec8
#
_cell.length_a   1.000
_cell.length_b   1.000
_cell.length_c   1.000
_cell.angle_alpha   90.00
_cell.angle_beta   90.00
_cell.angle_gamma   90.00
#
_symmetry.space_group_name_H-M   'P 1'
#
loop_
_entity.id
_entity.type
_entity.pdbx_description
1 polymer ?
#
loop_
_entity_poly.entity_id
_entity_poly.type
_entity_poly.pdbx_seq_one_letter_code
_entity_poly.pdbx_strand_id
1 'polypeptide(L)'
;MSLLQIPIARLDGTEATLGEITGGRPALVVNVASRCGLTPQYTALEALHEEYAGRGFTVVGVPCNQFGGQEPGTSEEIAEFCSATYGVTFPMTEKVEVNGEARHPVYDALVRVADQGGRAGDVRWNFEKFLLDGTGTVVARFDPTVVPDDPRVTAAVESVLA
;
A
#
# COMPACT_ATOMS: atom_id res chain seq x y z
N MET A 1 8.17 2.35 19.00
CA MET A 1 7.95 3.33 17.93
C MET A 1 6.66 3.01 17.21
N SER A 2 5.81 4.01 17.06
CA SER A 2 4.56 3.84 16.27
C SER A 2 4.89 3.57 14.80
N LEU A 3 4.06 2.79 14.12
CA LEU A 3 4.20 2.52 12.69
C LEU A 3 4.30 3.82 11.87
N LEU A 4 3.52 4.84 12.25
CA LEU A 4 3.53 6.13 11.55
C LEU A 4 4.85 6.89 11.69
N GLN A 5 5.67 6.58 12.69
CA GLN A 5 6.95 7.25 12.92
C GLN A 5 8.11 6.61 12.14
N ILE A 6 7.88 5.48 11.50
CA ILE A 6 8.95 4.76 10.77
C ILE A 6 9.33 5.54 9.51
N PRO A 7 10.63 5.84 9.32
CA PRO A 7 11.10 6.50 8.10
C PRO A 7 10.90 5.62 6.86
N ILE A 8 10.36 6.20 5.83
CA ILE A 8 10.28 5.61 4.50
C ILE A 8 10.22 6.77 3.49
N ALA A 9 11.14 6.79 2.51
CA ALA A 9 11.17 7.88 1.55
C ALA A 9 9.98 7.81 0.58
N ARG A 10 9.62 8.95 0.03
CA ARG A 10 8.66 9.03 -1.08
C ARG A 10 9.29 8.52 -2.37
N LEU A 11 8.47 8.23 -3.35
CA LEU A 11 8.94 7.72 -4.64
C LEU A 11 9.92 8.68 -5.33
N ASP A 12 9.77 9.98 -5.12
CA ASP A 12 10.68 10.99 -5.68
C ASP A 12 12.01 11.10 -4.91
N GLY A 13 12.20 10.30 -3.86
CA GLY A 13 13.40 10.26 -3.05
C GLY A 13 13.41 11.21 -1.87
N THR A 14 12.39 12.05 -1.68
CA THR A 14 12.34 12.93 -0.51
C THR A 14 12.10 12.13 0.76
N GLU A 15 12.86 12.45 1.80
CA GLU A 15 12.75 11.77 3.09
C GLU A 15 11.41 12.06 3.74
N ALA A 16 10.82 11.02 4.37
CA ALA A 16 9.54 11.13 5.06
C ALA A 16 9.42 10.03 6.09
N THR A 17 8.37 10.12 6.91
CA THR A 17 7.87 9.00 7.70
C THR A 17 6.57 8.50 7.08
N LEU A 18 6.14 7.29 7.44
CA LEU A 18 4.86 6.80 6.94
C LEU A 18 3.72 7.75 7.32
N GLY A 19 3.74 8.32 8.53
CA GLY A 19 2.72 9.27 8.97
C GLY A 19 2.69 10.55 8.14
N GLU A 20 3.86 11.01 7.68
CA GLU A 20 3.91 12.17 6.78
C GLU A 20 3.33 11.83 5.41
N ILE A 21 3.55 10.62 4.93
CA ILE A 21 3.00 10.17 3.65
C ILE A 21 1.49 10.01 3.72
N THR A 22 0.97 9.44 4.81
CA THR A 22 -0.47 9.28 5.00
C THR A 22 -1.17 10.59 5.40
N GLY A 23 -0.41 11.57 5.89
CA GLY A 23 -0.98 12.81 6.42
C GLY A 23 -1.81 12.60 7.68
N GLY A 24 -1.55 11.53 8.44
CA GLY A 24 -2.33 11.19 9.64
C GLY A 24 -3.70 10.60 9.34
N ARG A 25 -3.96 10.24 8.09
CA ARG A 25 -5.25 9.68 7.65
C ARG A 25 -5.25 8.16 7.76
N PRO A 26 -6.44 7.54 7.93
CA PRO A 26 -6.58 6.12 7.61
C PRO A 26 -6.07 5.84 6.20
N ALA A 27 -5.38 4.70 6.03
CA ALA A 27 -4.70 4.41 4.77
C ALA A 27 -4.77 2.94 4.40
N LEU A 28 -4.91 2.66 3.11
CA LEU A 28 -4.72 1.33 2.55
C LEU A 28 -3.31 1.26 1.96
N VAL A 29 -2.44 0.49 2.59
CA VAL A 29 -1.04 0.31 2.16
C VAL A 29 -0.96 -0.93 1.29
N VAL A 30 -0.46 -0.78 0.07
CA VAL A 30 -0.45 -1.84 -0.94
C VAL A 30 0.93 -1.94 -1.57
N ASN A 31 1.54 -3.13 -1.56
CA ASN A 31 2.76 -3.34 -2.32
C ASN A 31 2.41 -3.55 -3.79
N VAL A 32 3.04 -2.78 -4.66
CA VAL A 32 2.64 -2.66 -6.06
C VAL A 32 3.74 -3.06 -7.03
N ALA A 33 3.35 -3.41 -8.26
CA ALA A 33 4.26 -3.74 -9.33
C ALA A 33 3.66 -3.35 -10.69
N SER A 34 4.55 -3.06 -11.64
CA SER A 34 4.16 -2.55 -12.96
C SER A 34 3.93 -3.65 -14.00
N ARG A 35 4.37 -4.87 -13.73
CA ARG A 35 4.37 -5.98 -14.71
C ARG A 35 3.71 -7.25 -14.18
N CYS A 36 2.80 -7.12 -13.22
CA CYS A 36 2.06 -8.23 -12.63
C CYS A 36 0.74 -8.45 -13.36
N GLY A 37 0.23 -9.68 -13.36
CA GLY A 37 -1.14 -9.95 -13.82
C GLY A 37 -2.19 -9.21 -13.01
N LEU A 38 -1.87 -8.81 -11.76
CA LEU A 38 -2.76 -8.03 -10.91
C LEU A 38 -2.57 -6.51 -11.07
N THR A 39 -1.62 -6.06 -11.89
CA THR A 39 -1.35 -4.63 -12.10
C THR A 39 -2.60 -3.83 -12.48
N PRO A 40 -3.59 -4.37 -13.24
CA PRO A 40 -4.84 -3.65 -13.48
C PRO A 40 -5.61 -3.24 -12.23
N GLN A 41 -5.31 -3.79 -11.05
CA GLN A 41 -5.88 -3.31 -9.79
C GLN A 41 -5.56 -1.84 -9.49
N TYR A 42 -4.57 -1.25 -10.14
CA TYR A 42 -4.30 0.19 -10.03
C TYR A 42 -5.54 1.03 -10.35
N THR A 43 -6.35 0.60 -11.31
CA THR A 43 -7.59 1.31 -11.66
C THR A 43 -8.54 1.39 -10.48
N ALA A 44 -8.76 0.26 -9.80
CA ALA A 44 -9.65 0.23 -8.63
C ALA A 44 -9.02 0.92 -7.41
N LEU A 45 -7.70 0.85 -7.26
CA LEU A 45 -7.00 1.56 -6.19
C LEU A 45 -7.15 3.08 -6.35
N GLU A 46 -6.97 3.58 -7.56
CA GLU A 46 -7.14 5.01 -7.82
C GLU A 46 -8.60 5.44 -7.60
N ALA A 47 -9.55 4.64 -8.07
CA ALA A 47 -10.98 4.90 -7.86
C ALA A 47 -11.32 4.94 -6.36
N LEU A 48 -10.78 4.02 -5.57
CA LEU A 48 -10.96 3.99 -4.11
C LEU A 48 -10.38 5.26 -3.47
N HIS A 49 -9.18 5.65 -3.89
CA HIS A 49 -8.53 6.85 -3.40
C HIS A 49 -9.37 8.10 -3.70
N GLU A 50 -9.81 8.26 -4.94
CA GLU A 50 -10.61 9.41 -5.35
C GLU A 50 -11.95 9.47 -4.61
N GLU A 51 -12.60 8.33 -4.40
CA GLU A 51 -13.88 8.27 -3.71
C GLU A 51 -13.78 8.73 -2.25
N TYR A 52 -12.71 8.32 -1.54
CA TYR A 52 -12.60 8.55 -0.10
C TYR A 52 -11.62 9.65 0.30
N ALA A 53 -10.84 10.21 -0.62
CA ALA A 53 -9.85 11.23 -0.29
C ALA A 53 -10.49 12.45 0.38
N GLY A 54 -11.65 12.89 -0.08
CA GLY A 54 -12.40 14.00 0.51
C GLY A 54 -12.96 13.70 1.90
N ARG A 55 -12.98 12.44 2.30
CA ARG A 55 -13.44 12.00 3.63
C ARG A 55 -12.26 11.67 4.56
N GLY A 56 -11.05 12.05 4.17
CA GLY A 56 -9.85 11.88 5.00
C GLY A 56 -9.24 10.50 4.94
N PHE A 57 -9.23 9.88 3.79
CA PHE A 57 -8.60 8.58 3.53
C PHE A 57 -7.55 8.71 2.44
N THR A 58 -6.55 7.83 2.43
CA THR A 58 -5.58 7.73 1.33
C THR A 58 -5.21 6.29 1.02
N VAL A 59 -4.86 6.03 -0.22
CA VAL A 59 -4.13 4.82 -0.61
C VAL A 59 -2.64 5.16 -0.60
N VAL A 60 -1.79 4.22 -0.20
CA VAL A 60 -0.34 4.37 -0.29
C VAL A 60 0.23 3.18 -1.06
N GLY A 61 0.85 3.44 -2.19
CA GLY A 61 1.52 2.42 -2.99
C GLY A 61 2.98 2.25 -2.58
N VAL A 62 3.41 1.00 -2.41
CA VAL A 62 4.78 0.65 -2.02
C VAL A 62 5.37 -0.25 -3.10
N PRO A 63 6.19 0.26 -4.01
CA PRO A 63 6.79 -0.58 -5.06
C PRO A 63 7.71 -1.65 -4.46
N CYS A 64 7.62 -2.86 -4.99
CA CYS A 64 8.44 -3.98 -4.55
C CYS A 64 8.75 -4.90 -5.72
N ASN A 65 10.02 -5.32 -5.86
CA ASN A 65 10.48 -6.16 -6.97
C ASN A 65 10.67 -7.63 -6.58
N GLN A 66 10.23 -8.05 -5.39
CA GLN A 66 10.52 -9.39 -4.88
C GLN A 66 9.65 -10.50 -5.49
N PHE A 67 8.53 -10.16 -6.08
CA PHE A 67 7.58 -11.15 -6.60
C PHE A 67 7.73 -11.27 -8.11
N GLY A 68 8.50 -12.26 -8.54
CA GLY A 68 8.74 -12.53 -9.95
C GLY A 68 9.56 -11.44 -10.67
N GLY A 69 10.19 -10.52 -9.94
CA GLY A 69 10.92 -9.42 -10.55
C GLY A 69 10.02 -8.48 -11.37
N GLN A 70 8.78 -8.30 -10.95
CA GLN A 70 7.76 -7.59 -11.74
C GLN A 70 7.73 -6.08 -11.51
N GLU A 71 8.69 -5.54 -10.74
CA GLU A 71 8.88 -4.10 -10.57
C GLU A 71 10.36 -3.75 -10.76
N PRO A 72 10.94 -4.00 -11.96
CA PRO A 72 12.39 -3.82 -12.17
C PRO A 72 12.80 -2.38 -12.45
N GLY A 73 11.84 -1.49 -12.70
CA GLY A 73 12.11 -0.11 -13.10
C GLY A 73 12.69 0.76 -12.00
N THR A 74 13.23 1.90 -12.41
CA THR A 74 13.66 2.96 -11.49
C THR A 74 12.46 3.67 -10.91
N SER A 75 12.67 4.47 -9.85
CA SER A 75 11.59 5.29 -9.29
C SER A 75 10.95 6.21 -10.33
N GLU A 76 11.76 6.77 -11.23
CA GLU A 76 11.26 7.64 -12.31
C GLU A 76 10.39 6.86 -13.30
N GLU A 77 10.83 5.66 -13.67
CA GLU A 77 10.06 4.78 -14.57
C GLU A 77 8.74 4.34 -13.94
N ILE A 78 8.75 4.03 -12.64
CA ILE A 78 7.55 3.65 -11.90
C ILE A 78 6.57 4.83 -11.86
N ALA A 79 7.05 6.03 -11.54
CA ALA A 79 6.23 7.23 -11.50
C ALA A 79 5.58 7.52 -12.86
N GLU A 80 6.36 7.42 -13.93
CA GLU A 80 5.90 7.62 -15.30
C GLU A 80 4.83 6.59 -15.69
N PHE A 81 5.08 5.32 -15.39
CA PHE A 81 4.12 4.25 -15.67
C PHE A 81 2.80 4.47 -14.95
N CYS A 82 2.85 4.75 -13.64
CA CYS A 82 1.65 4.94 -12.84
C CYS A 82 0.83 6.15 -13.31
N SER A 83 1.51 7.25 -13.62
CA SER A 83 0.86 8.47 -14.08
C SER A 83 0.27 8.30 -15.48
N ALA A 84 1.08 7.82 -16.44
CA ALA A 84 0.68 7.75 -17.84
C ALA A 84 -0.34 6.64 -18.12
N THR A 85 -0.21 5.49 -17.45
CA THR A 85 -1.04 4.32 -17.74
C THR A 85 -2.31 4.28 -16.90
N TYR A 86 -2.22 4.66 -15.62
CA TYR A 86 -3.34 4.52 -14.68
C TYR A 86 -3.80 5.82 -14.04
N GLY A 87 -3.12 6.93 -14.31
CA GLY A 87 -3.49 8.23 -13.75
C GLY A 87 -3.44 8.26 -12.22
N VAL A 88 -2.48 7.56 -11.62
CA VAL A 88 -2.36 7.42 -10.17
C VAL A 88 -2.10 8.78 -9.53
N THR A 89 -2.92 9.14 -8.54
CA THR A 89 -2.77 10.39 -7.76
C THR A 89 -2.47 10.13 -6.29
N PHE A 90 -2.61 8.89 -5.81
CA PHE A 90 -2.27 8.58 -4.41
C PHE A 90 -0.74 8.57 -4.22
N PRO A 91 -0.28 8.84 -2.97
CA PRO A 91 1.16 8.85 -2.69
C PRO A 91 1.78 7.47 -2.83
N MET A 92 3.04 7.44 -3.24
CA MET A 92 3.83 6.22 -3.35
C MET A 92 5.15 6.40 -2.62
N THR A 93 5.69 5.30 -2.11
CA THR A 93 6.98 5.28 -1.41
C THR A 93 8.11 4.87 -2.36
N GLU A 94 9.34 4.95 -1.85
CA GLU A 94 10.49 4.31 -2.49
C GLU A 94 10.27 2.81 -2.64
N LYS A 95 10.96 2.19 -3.59
CA LYS A 95 10.94 0.74 -3.74
C LYS A 95 11.64 0.10 -2.53
N VAL A 96 10.98 -0.87 -1.89
CA VAL A 96 11.51 -1.56 -0.71
C VAL A 96 11.31 -3.07 -0.83
N GLU A 97 11.99 -3.82 0.04
CA GLU A 97 11.70 -5.23 0.24
C GLU A 97 10.66 -5.39 1.34
N VAL A 98 9.68 -6.25 1.10
CA VAL A 98 8.57 -6.47 2.04
C VAL A 98 8.69 -7.80 2.78
N ASN A 99 9.59 -8.68 2.34
CA ASN A 99 9.88 -10.00 2.95
C ASN A 99 11.37 -10.20 3.07
N GLY A 100 11.79 -11.13 3.95
CA GLY A 100 13.17 -11.57 4.08
C GLY A 100 14.01 -10.70 5.01
N GLU A 101 15.32 -10.91 4.97
CA GLU A 101 16.25 -10.24 5.89
C GLU A 101 16.30 -8.73 5.72
N ALA A 102 16.11 -8.25 4.50
CA ALA A 102 16.12 -6.82 4.19
C ALA A 102 14.72 -6.20 4.24
N ARG A 103 13.75 -6.90 4.82
CA ARG A 103 12.38 -6.40 4.93
C ARG A 103 12.37 -5.04 5.61
N HIS A 104 11.69 -4.08 4.98
CA HIS A 104 11.58 -2.73 5.51
C HIS A 104 10.84 -2.73 6.86
N PRO A 105 11.26 -1.91 7.83
CA PRO A 105 10.61 -1.87 9.16
C PRO A 105 9.10 -1.64 9.13
N VAL A 106 8.57 -0.90 8.14
CA VAL A 106 7.13 -0.74 7.98
C VAL A 106 6.47 -2.12 7.83
N TYR A 107 7.06 -2.99 7.00
CA TYR A 107 6.50 -4.33 6.77
C TYR A 107 6.78 -5.30 7.92
N ASP A 108 7.82 -5.06 8.72
CA ASP A 108 8.00 -5.81 9.97
C ASP A 108 6.78 -5.68 10.88
N ALA A 109 6.18 -4.51 10.92
CA ALA A 109 4.96 -4.28 11.71
C ALA A 109 3.71 -4.82 11.00
N LEU A 110 3.58 -4.59 9.69
CA LEU A 110 2.38 -4.98 8.94
C LEU A 110 2.16 -6.50 8.93
N VAL A 111 3.21 -7.28 8.68
CA VAL A 111 3.08 -8.73 8.50
C VAL A 111 2.73 -9.49 9.78
N ARG A 112 2.77 -8.84 10.94
CA ARG A 112 2.36 -9.44 12.21
C ARG A 112 0.84 -9.58 12.32
N VAL A 113 0.09 -8.86 11.51
CA VAL A 113 -1.37 -8.87 11.56
C VAL A 113 -1.88 -9.97 10.64
N ALA A 114 -2.88 -10.72 11.13
CA ALA A 114 -3.53 -11.76 10.35
C ALA A 114 -4.65 -11.19 9.48
N ASP A 115 -4.90 -11.86 8.35
CA ASP A 115 -6.08 -11.59 7.53
C ASP A 115 -7.34 -12.26 8.14
N GLN A 116 -8.47 -12.14 7.46
CA GLN A 116 -9.72 -12.73 7.93
C GLN A 116 -9.69 -14.25 8.01
N GLY A 117 -8.81 -14.90 7.26
CA GLY A 117 -8.57 -16.33 7.33
C GLY A 117 -7.63 -16.76 8.44
N GLY A 118 -7.14 -15.81 9.27
CA GLY A 118 -6.23 -16.08 10.37
C GLY A 118 -4.77 -16.22 9.95
N ARG A 119 -4.41 -15.84 8.72
CA ARG A 119 -3.04 -15.97 8.21
C ARG A 119 -2.26 -14.67 8.43
N ALA A 120 -1.21 -14.74 9.23
CA ALA A 120 -0.19 -13.70 9.38
C ALA A 120 1.10 -14.14 8.68
N GLY A 121 2.14 -13.31 8.72
CA GLY A 121 3.44 -13.63 8.16
C GLY A 121 3.68 -12.96 6.82
N ASP A 122 4.60 -13.51 6.04
CA ASP A 122 5.09 -12.90 4.80
C ASP A 122 3.99 -12.44 3.86
N VAL A 123 4.26 -11.32 3.16
CA VAL A 123 3.44 -10.87 2.03
C VAL A 123 3.48 -11.94 0.96
N ARG A 124 2.30 -12.31 0.43
CA ARG A 124 2.17 -13.48 -0.47
C ARG A 124 2.52 -13.18 -1.91
N TRP A 125 2.18 -11.98 -2.37
CA TRP A 125 2.40 -11.56 -3.74
C TRP A 125 2.22 -10.06 -3.87
N ASN A 126 2.40 -9.52 -5.08
CA ASN A 126 2.07 -8.12 -5.38
C ASN A 126 0.59 -7.84 -5.06
N PHE A 127 0.28 -6.63 -4.65
CA PHE A 127 -1.08 -6.15 -4.37
C PHE A 127 -1.75 -6.78 -3.15
N GLU A 128 -0.98 -7.22 -2.17
CA GLU A 128 -1.53 -7.50 -0.85
C GLU A 128 -1.77 -6.17 -0.12
N LYS A 129 -2.87 -6.10 0.63
CA LYS A 129 -3.36 -4.83 1.17
C LYS A 129 -3.45 -4.87 2.68
N PHE A 130 -3.03 -3.78 3.31
CA PHE A 130 -3.12 -3.60 4.77
C PHE A 130 -3.83 -2.28 5.04
N LEU A 131 -4.90 -2.33 5.83
CA LEU A 131 -5.68 -1.14 6.19
C LEU A 131 -5.25 -0.64 7.56
N LEU A 132 -4.87 0.63 7.63
CA LEU A 132 -4.50 1.32 8.87
C LEU A 132 -5.59 2.33 9.23
N ASP A 133 -5.89 2.43 10.53
CA ASP A 133 -6.69 3.56 11.01
C ASP A 133 -5.82 4.82 11.15
N GLY A 134 -6.41 5.93 11.57
CA GLY A 134 -5.71 7.21 11.70
C GLY A 134 -4.61 7.22 12.77
N THR A 135 -4.57 6.23 13.66
CA THR A 135 -3.52 6.11 14.69
C THR A 135 -2.34 5.25 14.21
N GLY A 136 -2.44 4.66 13.01
CA GLY A 136 -1.44 3.73 12.50
C GLY A 136 -1.62 2.30 12.95
N THR A 137 -2.75 1.96 13.56
CA THR A 137 -3.08 0.59 13.92
C THR A 137 -3.57 -0.16 12.68
N VAL A 138 -3.01 -1.34 12.42
CA VAL A 138 -3.45 -2.19 11.32
C VAL A 138 -4.75 -2.88 11.74
N VAL A 139 -5.83 -2.59 11.06
CA VAL A 139 -7.16 -3.09 11.40
C VAL A 139 -7.67 -4.16 10.45
N ALA A 140 -7.06 -4.32 9.28
CA ALA A 140 -7.43 -5.36 8.33
C ALA A 140 -6.28 -5.67 7.36
N ARG A 141 -6.32 -6.87 6.80
CA ARG A 141 -5.36 -7.35 5.80
C ARG A 141 -6.12 -8.14 4.76
N PHE A 142 -5.85 -7.88 3.48
CA PHE A 142 -6.53 -8.51 2.36
C PHE A 142 -5.54 -9.18 1.42
N ASP A 143 -5.87 -10.41 1.00
CA ASP A 143 -5.10 -11.19 0.05
C ASP A 143 -4.88 -10.42 -1.27
N PRO A 144 -3.77 -10.65 -1.97
CA PRO A 144 -3.51 -10.01 -3.27
C PRO A 144 -4.65 -10.08 -4.28
N THR A 145 -5.38 -11.20 -4.32
CA THR A 145 -6.48 -11.38 -5.27
C THR A 145 -7.78 -10.67 -4.89
N VAL A 146 -7.88 -10.15 -3.67
CA VAL A 146 -9.03 -9.35 -3.26
C VAL A 146 -8.92 -7.98 -3.92
N VAL A 147 -9.83 -7.67 -4.83
CA VAL A 147 -9.80 -6.42 -5.57
C VAL A 147 -10.19 -5.23 -4.68
N PRO A 148 -9.64 -4.03 -4.94
CA PRO A 148 -9.88 -2.87 -4.06
C PRO A 148 -11.35 -2.45 -3.95
N ASP A 149 -12.17 -2.74 -4.95
CA ASP A 149 -13.61 -2.44 -4.94
C ASP A 149 -14.47 -3.59 -4.38
N ASP A 150 -13.83 -4.63 -3.84
CA ASP A 150 -14.55 -5.70 -3.14
C ASP A 150 -15.30 -5.10 -1.93
N PRO A 151 -16.57 -5.50 -1.69
CA PRO A 151 -17.34 -4.98 -0.56
C PRO A 151 -16.65 -5.15 0.80
N ARG A 152 -15.81 -6.17 0.97
CA ARG A 152 -15.04 -6.36 2.22
C ARG A 152 -14.04 -5.23 2.44
N VAL A 153 -13.43 -4.75 1.36
CA VAL A 153 -12.48 -3.63 1.42
C VAL A 153 -13.22 -2.32 1.68
N THR A 154 -14.25 -2.05 0.89
CA THR A 154 -15.00 -0.78 1.03
C THR A 154 -15.68 -0.67 2.40
N ALA A 155 -16.24 -1.78 2.92
CA ALA A 155 -16.84 -1.79 4.25
C ALA A 155 -15.79 -1.52 5.33
N ALA A 156 -14.60 -2.10 5.21
CA ALA A 156 -13.51 -1.87 6.15
C ALA A 156 -13.03 -0.42 6.11
N VAL A 157 -12.89 0.15 4.91
CA VAL A 157 -12.55 1.58 4.75
C VAL A 157 -13.58 2.47 5.43
N GLU A 158 -14.86 2.21 5.18
CA GLU A 158 -15.95 2.98 5.83
C GLU A 158 -15.85 2.91 7.36
N SER A 159 -15.44 1.76 7.91
CA SER A 159 -15.36 1.55 9.35
C SER A 159 -14.27 2.38 10.04
N VAL A 160 -13.24 2.81 9.32
CA VAL A 160 -12.14 3.63 9.87
C VAL A 160 -12.32 5.11 9.61
N LEU A 161 -13.32 5.50 8.85
CA LEU A 161 -13.65 6.91 8.60
C LEU A 161 -14.51 7.44 9.75
N ALA A 162 -14.18 8.63 10.18
CA ALA A 162 -14.92 9.29 11.25
C ALA A 162 -16.22 9.89 10.72
#